data_1aa8bcc27db547f9c0df2fd3ebc0ed45
#
_entry.id   1aa8bcc27db547f9c0df2fd3ebc0ed45
#
_cell.length_a   1.000
_cell.length_b   1.000
_cell.length_c   1.000
_cell.angle_alpha   90.00
_cell.angle_beta   90.00
_cell.angle_gamma   90.00
#
_symmetry.space_group_name_H-M   'P 1'
#
loop_
_entity.id
_entity.type
_entity.pdbx_description
1 polymer ?
#
loop_
_entity_poly.entity_id
_entity_poly.type
_entity_poly.pdbx_seq_one_letter_code
_entity_poly.pdbx_strand_id
1 'polypeptide(L)'
;QDTSTSLRSFFKLNRTTPFLESKSIHVGWGELNLTYAGALIETDNSRLTAGATLQFSKSLIGGFSKMNKARFRENINGSDTSYTSTSGVGEYGYSSNYDVLQQFGATSASIKSFLNEAKSSIGLTVGLEYIKYDDETYLDRRNYSGRVYNYKIGFSIVDIGSQKFNTSQYTGRFSENNNGISDAAIARAFNGVNNT
;
A
#
# COMPACT_ATOMS: atom_id res chain seq x y z
N GLN A 1 -17.39 -10.42 -3.42
CA GLN A 1 -15.97 -10.66 -3.71
C GLN A 1 -15.93 -11.32 -5.08
N ASP A 2 -15.27 -10.70 -6.05
CA ASP A 2 -15.17 -11.26 -7.39
C ASP A 2 -14.11 -12.38 -7.40
N THR A 3 -14.51 -13.57 -7.82
CA THR A 3 -13.64 -14.76 -7.92
C THR A 3 -13.18 -15.01 -9.35
N SER A 4 -13.34 -14.02 -10.26
CA SER A 4 -12.94 -14.16 -11.64
C SER A 4 -11.42 -14.30 -11.78
N THR A 5 -10.98 -15.31 -12.50
CA THR A 5 -9.56 -15.58 -12.79
C THR A 5 -9.11 -15.01 -14.13
N SER A 6 -10.03 -14.45 -14.90
CA SER A 6 -9.78 -13.86 -16.21
C SER A 6 -10.73 -12.71 -16.49
N LEU A 7 -10.34 -11.80 -17.38
CA LEU A 7 -11.17 -10.67 -17.81
C LEU A 7 -12.51 -11.13 -18.42
N ARG A 8 -12.50 -12.24 -19.16
CA ARG A 8 -13.72 -12.84 -19.70
C ARG A 8 -14.67 -13.33 -18.63
N SER A 9 -14.14 -13.99 -17.59
CA SER A 9 -14.93 -14.44 -16.43
C SER A 9 -15.50 -13.25 -15.67
N PHE A 10 -14.71 -12.18 -15.50
CA PHE A 10 -15.16 -10.94 -14.90
C PHE A 10 -16.36 -10.33 -15.61
N PHE A 11 -16.32 -10.19 -16.92
CA PHE A 11 -17.45 -9.65 -17.69
C PHE A 11 -18.68 -10.56 -17.62
N LYS A 12 -18.51 -11.88 -17.69
CA LYS A 12 -19.62 -12.83 -17.55
C LYS A 12 -20.32 -12.76 -16.21
N LEU A 13 -19.55 -12.71 -15.13
CA LEU A 13 -20.09 -12.62 -13.77
C LEU A 13 -20.84 -11.30 -13.53
N ASN A 14 -20.38 -10.23 -14.14
CA ASN A 14 -20.89 -8.88 -13.89
C ASN A 14 -21.87 -8.36 -14.97
N ARG A 15 -22.26 -9.20 -15.92
CA ARG A 15 -23.19 -8.80 -17.02
C ARG A 15 -24.55 -8.27 -16.56
N THR A 16 -25.01 -8.73 -15.41
CA THR A 16 -26.30 -8.30 -14.81
C THR A 16 -26.14 -7.22 -13.77
N THR A 17 -24.92 -6.87 -13.41
CA THR A 17 -24.63 -5.83 -12.43
C THR A 17 -24.92 -4.47 -13.05
N PRO A 18 -25.76 -3.63 -12.43
CA PRO A 18 -26.16 -2.34 -13.02
C PRO A 18 -24.98 -1.40 -13.22
N PHE A 19 -24.02 -1.40 -12.28
CA PHE A 19 -22.77 -0.64 -12.36
C PHE A 19 -21.65 -1.38 -11.66
N LEU A 20 -20.46 -1.30 -12.23
CA LEU A 20 -19.22 -1.76 -11.61
C LEU A 20 -18.44 -0.57 -11.08
N GLU A 21 -18.03 -0.68 -9.84
CA GLU A 21 -17.14 0.29 -9.20
C GLU A 21 -15.95 -0.47 -8.61
N SER A 22 -14.77 0.02 -8.87
CA SER A 22 -13.56 -0.55 -8.30
C SER A 22 -12.58 0.54 -7.92
N LYS A 23 -11.84 0.30 -6.86
CA LYS A 23 -10.71 1.13 -6.44
C LYS A 23 -9.59 0.23 -5.98
N SER A 24 -8.41 0.44 -6.57
CA SER A 24 -7.19 -0.23 -6.15
C SER A 24 -6.14 0.82 -5.84
N ILE A 25 -5.42 0.65 -4.74
CA ILE A 25 -4.31 1.50 -4.33
C ILE A 25 -3.16 0.57 -3.97
N HIS A 26 -2.00 0.85 -4.53
CA HIS A 26 -0.76 0.14 -4.25
C HIS A 26 0.26 1.16 -3.76
N VAL A 27 0.84 0.91 -2.60
CA VAL A 27 1.92 1.73 -2.04
C VAL A 27 3.01 0.83 -1.49
N GLY A 28 4.25 1.25 -1.70
CA GLY A 28 5.42 0.58 -1.16
C GLY A 28 6.54 1.57 -0.91
N TRP A 29 7.22 1.39 0.19
CA TRP A 29 8.36 2.24 0.57
C TRP A 29 9.43 1.40 1.25
N GLY A 30 10.66 1.89 1.20
CA GLY A 30 11.76 1.40 2.02
C GLY A 30 11.97 2.34 3.20
N GLU A 31 12.27 1.80 4.38
CA GLU A 31 12.38 2.59 5.60
C GLU A 31 13.61 2.18 6.42
N LEU A 32 14.27 3.20 6.98
CA LEU A 32 15.34 3.05 7.97
C LEU A 32 14.90 3.74 9.26
N ASN A 33 14.90 3.00 10.36
CA ASN A 33 14.45 3.46 11.66
C ASN A 33 15.62 3.59 12.62
N LEU A 34 15.68 4.73 13.33
CA LEU A 34 16.59 4.95 14.42
C LEU A 34 15.79 5.17 15.70
N THR A 35 15.91 4.24 16.63
CA THR A 35 15.16 4.25 17.88
C THR A 35 16.08 4.52 19.07
N TYR A 36 15.63 5.41 19.94
CA TYR A 36 16.22 5.63 21.24
C TYR A 36 15.14 5.57 22.31
N ALA A 37 15.41 4.84 23.39
CA ALA A 37 14.52 4.77 24.54
C ALA A 37 15.34 4.71 25.84
N GLY A 38 14.81 5.31 26.90
CA GLY A 38 15.47 5.32 28.20
C GLY A 38 14.51 5.64 29.34
N ALA A 39 14.92 5.31 30.54
CA ALA A 39 14.22 5.70 31.74
C ALA A 39 14.43 7.20 31.97
N LEU A 40 13.34 7.97 32.11
CA LEU A 40 13.34 9.37 32.49
C LEU A 40 13.38 9.51 34.01
N ILE A 41 12.62 8.66 34.70
CA ILE A 41 12.52 8.60 36.14
C ILE A 41 12.56 7.15 36.55
N GLU A 42 13.41 6.81 37.50
CA GLU A 42 13.47 5.46 38.06
C GLU A 42 13.63 5.61 39.57
N THR A 43 12.69 5.01 40.28
CA THR A 43 12.67 4.92 41.74
C THR A 43 12.59 3.46 42.16
N ASP A 44 12.68 3.20 43.48
CA ASP A 44 12.58 1.83 43.98
C ASP A 44 11.26 1.14 43.60
N ASN A 45 10.17 1.90 43.48
CA ASN A 45 8.83 1.36 43.28
C ASN A 45 8.14 1.85 41.99
N SER A 46 8.80 2.64 41.14
CA SER A 46 8.24 3.08 39.87
C SER A 46 9.29 3.41 38.81
N ARG A 47 8.90 3.29 37.55
CA ARG A 47 9.73 3.65 36.41
C ARG A 47 8.89 4.34 35.33
N LEU A 48 9.37 5.49 34.88
CA LEU A 48 8.86 6.19 33.71
C LEU A 48 9.88 6.08 32.58
N THR A 49 9.52 5.49 31.49
CA THR A 49 10.36 5.33 30.29
C THR A 49 9.77 6.14 29.15
N ALA A 50 10.62 6.82 28.41
CA ALA A 50 10.26 7.46 27.15
C ALA A 50 11.08 6.88 26.01
N GLY A 51 10.49 6.84 24.82
CA GLY A 51 11.17 6.44 23.59
C GLY A 51 10.72 7.26 22.40
N ALA A 52 11.62 7.40 21.45
CA ALA A 52 11.36 8.02 20.18
C ALA A 52 12.04 7.23 19.06
N THR A 53 11.36 7.11 17.92
CA THR A 53 11.89 6.51 16.70
C THR A 53 11.82 7.55 15.59
N LEU A 54 12.96 7.87 15.01
CA LEU A 54 13.05 8.68 13.80
C LEU A 54 13.07 7.73 12.60
N GLN A 55 12.17 7.98 11.66
CA GLN A 55 11.97 7.16 10.47
C GLN A 55 12.44 7.93 9.24
N PHE A 56 13.31 7.34 8.46
CA PHE A 56 13.74 7.85 7.16
C PHE A 56 13.21 6.92 6.10
N SER A 57 12.32 7.41 5.24
CA SER A 57 11.68 6.55 4.25
C SER A 57 11.84 7.08 2.84
N LYS A 58 11.75 6.16 1.88
CA LYS A 58 11.78 6.44 0.46
C LYS A 58 10.60 5.76 -0.23
N SER A 59 9.78 6.56 -0.91
CA SER A 59 8.55 6.11 -1.57
C SER A 59 8.89 5.42 -2.89
N LEU A 60 8.89 4.09 -2.91
CA LEU A 60 9.33 3.29 -4.05
C LEU A 60 8.20 2.99 -5.04
N ILE A 61 7.03 2.66 -4.55
CA ILE A 61 5.88 2.23 -5.35
C ILE A 61 4.67 3.05 -4.94
N GLY A 62 4.08 3.76 -5.89
CA GLY A 62 2.79 4.40 -5.73
C GLY A 62 1.95 4.16 -6.97
N GLY A 63 0.71 3.72 -6.78
CA GLY A 63 -0.20 3.53 -7.88
C GLY A 63 -1.64 3.46 -7.40
N PHE A 64 -2.54 3.92 -8.23
CA PHE A 64 -3.97 3.76 -8.03
C PHE A 64 -4.66 3.50 -9.34
N SER A 65 -5.75 2.76 -9.26
CA SER A 65 -6.74 2.69 -10.33
C SER A 65 -8.13 2.81 -9.71
N LYS A 66 -8.99 3.50 -10.42
CA LYS A 66 -10.38 3.71 -10.01
C LYS A 66 -11.28 3.59 -11.21
N MET A 67 -12.34 2.83 -11.07
CA MET A 67 -13.39 2.71 -12.07
C MET A 67 -14.71 3.09 -11.41
N ASN A 68 -15.43 4.03 -12.01
CA ASN A 68 -16.72 4.50 -11.49
C ASN A 68 -17.81 4.23 -12.51
N LYS A 69 -18.93 3.69 -12.03
CA LYS A 69 -20.17 3.48 -12.80
C LYS A 69 -19.96 2.85 -14.18
N ALA A 70 -19.02 1.89 -14.25
CA ALA A 70 -18.76 1.16 -15.49
C ALA A 70 -19.93 0.19 -15.77
N ARG A 71 -20.40 0.18 -16.99
CA ARG A 71 -21.41 -0.74 -17.49
C ARG A 71 -20.92 -1.38 -18.77
N PHE A 72 -21.08 -2.68 -18.85
CA PHE A 72 -20.70 -3.48 -20.02
C PHE A 72 -21.93 -4.19 -20.58
N ARG A 73 -21.97 -4.31 -21.90
CA ARG A 73 -22.93 -5.12 -22.62
C ARG A 73 -22.19 -6.25 -23.34
N GLU A 74 -22.65 -7.46 -23.13
CA GLU A 74 -22.21 -8.63 -23.90
C GLU A 74 -22.99 -8.67 -25.21
N ASN A 75 -22.29 -8.77 -26.34
CA ASN A 75 -22.86 -8.94 -27.65
C ASN A 75 -22.42 -10.30 -28.18
N ILE A 76 -23.37 -11.19 -28.44
CA ILE A 76 -23.12 -12.52 -28.96
C ILE A 76 -23.51 -12.51 -30.46
N ASN A 77 -22.55 -12.81 -31.33
CA ASN A 77 -22.77 -12.89 -32.77
C ASN A 77 -22.23 -14.24 -33.27
N GLY A 78 -23.14 -15.21 -33.34
CA GLY A 78 -22.76 -16.59 -33.64
C GLY A 78 -21.83 -17.20 -32.60
N SER A 79 -20.63 -17.59 -33.01
CA SER A 79 -19.59 -18.13 -32.14
C SER A 79 -18.70 -17.06 -31.50
N ASP A 80 -18.84 -15.80 -31.89
CA ASP A 80 -18.02 -14.70 -31.40
C ASP A 80 -18.75 -13.90 -30.33
N THR A 81 -18.03 -13.56 -29.25
CA THR A 81 -18.53 -12.77 -28.14
C THR A 81 -17.69 -11.49 -28.02
N SER A 82 -18.38 -10.36 -27.99
CA SER A 82 -17.72 -9.08 -27.73
C SER A 82 -18.35 -8.33 -26.55
N TYR A 83 -17.57 -7.47 -25.93
CA TYR A 83 -18.04 -6.66 -24.81
C TYR A 83 -17.93 -5.18 -25.18
N THR A 84 -19.01 -4.46 -25.00
CA THR A 84 -19.06 -3.02 -25.24
C THR A 84 -19.19 -2.30 -23.92
N SER A 85 -18.29 -1.35 -23.64
CA SER A 85 -18.47 -0.42 -22.54
C SER A 85 -19.53 0.61 -22.93
N THR A 86 -20.62 0.67 -22.18
CA THR A 86 -21.72 1.61 -22.46
C THR A 86 -21.65 2.86 -21.59
N SER A 87 -20.94 2.81 -20.49
CA SER A 87 -20.63 3.94 -19.63
C SER A 87 -19.48 3.59 -18.69
N GLY A 88 -18.82 4.61 -18.14
CA GLY A 88 -17.82 4.47 -17.11
C GLY A 88 -16.78 5.56 -17.19
N VAL A 89 -16.18 5.85 -16.05
CA VAL A 89 -15.02 6.73 -15.94
C VAL A 89 -13.93 5.96 -15.23
N GLY A 90 -12.80 5.80 -15.90
CA GLY A 90 -11.61 5.21 -15.33
C GLY A 90 -10.56 6.29 -15.03
N GLU A 91 -9.92 6.17 -13.91
CA GLU A 91 -8.78 6.98 -13.50
C GLU A 91 -7.65 6.05 -13.08
N TYR A 92 -6.45 6.33 -13.49
CA TYR A 92 -5.26 5.61 -13.06
C TYR A 92 -4.08 6.55 -12.89
N GLY A 93 -3.19 6.19 -12.02
CA GLY A 93 -1.96 6.91 -11.82
C GLY A 93 -0.92 6.04 -11.13
N TYR A 94 0.31 6.36 -11.38
CA TYR A 94 1.44 5.69 -10.75
C TYR A 94 2.61 6.66 -10.54
N SER A 95 3.56 6.26 -9.73
CA SER A 95 4.71 7.10 -9.41
C SER A 95 5.70 7.18 -10.57
N SER A 96 6.20 8.40 -10.85
CA SER A 96 7.02 8.74 -12.02
C SER A 96 8.36 7.99 -12.10
N ASN A 97 8.86 7.49 -10.97
CA ASN A 97 10.09 6.70 -10.95
C ASN A 97 10.00 5.41 -11.80
N TYR A 98 8.78 4.88 -12.05
CA TYR A 98 8.58 3.76 -12.97
C TYR A 98 8.81 4.11 -14.44
N ASP A 99 8.65 5.36 -14.83
CA ASP A 99 8.87 5.82 -16.21
C ASP A 99 10.32 5.55 -16.62
N VAL A 100 11.27 5.66 -15.68
CA VAL A 100 12.69 5.38 -15.91
C VAL A 100 12.95 3.90 -16.23
N LEU A 101 12.30 2.99 -15.48
CA LEU A 101 12.46 1.55 -15.72
C LEU A 101 11.82 1.11 -17.03
N GLN A 102 10.69 1.69 -17.38
CA GLN A 102 10.01 1.40 -18.63
C GLN A 102 10.86 1.83 -19.85
N GLN A 103 11.54 2.95 -19.74
CA GLN A 103 12.34 3.51 -20.86
C GLN A 103 13.69 2.78 -21.04
N PHE A 104 14.35 2.38 -19.96
CA PHE A 104 15.74 1.90 -19.99
C PHE A 104 15.92 0.44 -19.50
N GLY A 105 14.84 -0.23 -19.14
CA GLY A 105 14.92 -1.55 -18.51
C GLY A 105 15.60 -1.52 -17.13
N ALA A 106 15.83 -2.69 -16.53
CA ALA A 106 16.45 -2.81 -15.20
C ALA A 106 17.98 -2.88 -15.29
N THR A 107 18.64 -1.76 -15.52
CA THR A 107 20.11 -1.60 -15.46
C THR A 107 20.52 -0.92 -14.15
N SER A 108 21.79 -1.03 -13.76
CA SER A 108 22.30 -0.33 -12.56
C SER A 108 22.10 1.18 -12.62
N ALA A 109 22.19 1.79 -13.82
CA ALA A 109 21.94 3.21 -14.01
C ALA A 109 20.47 3.57 -13.86
N SER A 110 19.54 2.76 -14.42
CA SER A 110 18.11 2.97 -14.29
C SER A 110 17.60 2.74 -12.87
N ILE A 111 18.16 1.76 -12.13
CA ILE A 111 17.85 1.55 -10.71
C ILE A 111 18.28 2.76 -9.88
N LYS A 112 19.47 3.32 -10.13
CA LYS A 112 19.92 4.53 -9.45
C LYS A 112 19.00 5.71 -9.75
N SER A 113 18.61 5.91 -11.01
CA SER A 113 17.67 6.96 -11.40
C SER A 113 16.29 6.75 -10.78
N PHE A 114 15.78 5.52 -10.77
CA PHE A 114 14.52 5.14 -10.09
C PHE A 114 14.54 5.55 -8.60
N LEU A 115 15.64 5.26 -7.91
CA LEU A 115 15.79 5.63 -6.50
C LEU A 115 15.92 7.14 -6.30
N ASN A 116 16.56 7.87 -7.23
CA ASN A 116 16.70 9.32 -7.15
C ASN A 116 15.37 10.06 -7.37
N GLU A 117 14.52 9.55 -8.27
CA GLU A 117 13.18 10.09 -8.51
C GLU A 117 12.20 9.81 -7.35
N ALA A 118 12.49 8.78 -6.55
CA ALA A 118 11.67 8.42 -5.41
C ALA A 118 11.75 9.48 -4.31
N LYS A 119 10.60 9.97 -3.84
CA LYS A 119 10.51 10.96 -2.76
C LYS A 119 10.98 10.39 -1.44
N SER A 120 11.78 11.19 -0.72
CA SER A 120 12.16 10.90 0.66
C SER A 120 11.19 11.57 1.63
N SER A 121 10.95 10.96 2.76
CA SER A 121 10.09 11.45 3.83
C SER A 121 10.72 11.16 5.18
N ILE A 122 10.34 11.95 6.18
CA ILE A 122 10.74 11.75 7.57
C ILE A 122 9.48 11.53 8.38
N GLY A 123 9.52 10.55 9.26
CA GLY A 123 8.47 10.24 10.22
C GLY A 123 9.01 10.17 11.64
N LEU A 124 8.12 10.23 12.60
CA LEU A 124 8.42 10.17 14.03
C LEU A 124 7.40 9.29 14.75
N THR A 125 7.89 8.43 15.60
CA THR A 125 7.08 7.72 16.62
C THR A 125 7.58 8.09 17.98
N VAL A 126 6.68 8.38 18.92
CA VAL A 126 7.02 8.68 20.30
C VAL A 126 6.17 7.85 21.26
N GLY A 127 6.74 7.46 22.38
CA GLY A 127 6.03 6.67 23.38
C GLY A 127 6.50 6.98 24.80
N LEU A 128 5.58 6.76 25.72
CA LEU A 128 5.79 6.83 27.17
C LEU A 128 5.24 5.56 27.81
N GLU A 129 5.95 5.05 28.79
CA GLU A 129 5.54 3.91 29.59
C GLU A 129 5.80 4.16 31.05
N TYR A 130 4.79 4.01 31.89
CA TYR A 130 4.88 4.07 33.33
C TYR A 130 4.63 2.70 33.93
N ILE A 131 5.53 2.27 34.80
CA ILE A 131 5.45 1.01 35.53
C ILE A 131 5.46 1.31 37.02
N LYS A 132 4.49 0.77 37.75
CA LYS A 132 4.48 0.73 39.21
C LYS A 132 4.84 -0.69 39.65
N TYR A 133 5.90 -0.82 40.43
CA TYR A 133 6.33 -2.10 40.99
C TYR A 133 5.61 -2.39 42.31
N ASP A 134 5.51 -3.66 42.64
CA ASP A 134 4.95 -4.11 43.91
C ASP A 134 6.00 -3.98 45.01
N ASP A 135 5.59 -3.40 46.15
CA ASP A 135 6.49 -3.17 47.28
C ASP A 135 6.88 -4.49 48.02
N GLU A 136 6.05 -5.56 47.87
CA GLU A 136 6.30 -6.84 48.52
C GLU A 136 7.40 -7.69 47.86
N THR A 137 7.78 -7.40 46.61
CA THR A 137 8.76 -8.20 45.86
C THR A 137 10.22 -7.91 46.19
N TYR A 138 10.49 -7.04 47.18
CA TYR A 138 11.86 -6.70 47.60
C TYR A 138 12.57 -7.84 48.36
N LEU A 139 11.87 -8.90 48.73
CA LEU A 139 12.41 -9.93 49.64
C LEU A 139 13.03 -11.14 48.94
N ASP A 140 12.89 -11.33 47.64
CA ASP A 140 13.46 -12.50 46.94
C ASP A 140 14.35 -12.14 45.74
N ARG A 141 15.44 -11.42 46.01
CA ARG A 141 16.44 -11.00 44.99
C ARG A 141 17.26 -12.15 44.42
N ARG A 142 17.09 -13.37 44.88
CA ARG A 142 18.00 -14.49 44.50
C ARG A 142 17.50 -15.36 43.38
N ASN A 143 16.22 -15.34 43.02
CA ASN A 143 15.65 -16.32 42.09
C ASN A 143 14.79 -15.77 40.93
N TYR A 144 14.58 -14.45 40.82
CA TYR A 144 13.79 -13.91 39.70
C TYR A 144 14.55 -12.83 38.95
N SER A 145 14.73 -13.03 37.63
CA SER A 145 15.34 -12.09 36.71
C SER A 145 14.41 -10.93 36.28
N GLY A 146 13.25 -10.75 36.91
CA GLY A 146 12.28 -9.70 36.59
C GLY A 146 11.55 -9.22 37.84
N ARG A 147 11.42 -7.87 37.98
CA ARG A 147 10.58 -7.25 39.01
C ARG A 147 9.10 -7.47 38.63
N VAL A 148 8.30 -7.94 39.58
CA VAL A 148 6.84 -8.01 39.42
C VAL A 148 6.28 -6.61 39.48
N TYR A 149 5.47 -6.23 38.52
CA TYR A 149 4.81 -4.92 38.50
C TYR A 149 3.34 -5.06 38.93
N ASN A 150 2.86 -4.06 39.64
CA ASN A 150 1.47 -3.97 40.06
C ASN A 150 0.60 -3.52 38.89
N TYR A 151 1.02 -2.48 38.17
CA TYR A 151 0.40 -2.08 36.91
C TYR A 151 1.41 -1.39 35.97
N LYS A 152 1.04 -1.40 34.71
CA LYS A 152 1.79 -0.80 33.61
C LYS A 152 0.83 -0.04 32.72
N ILE A 153 1.17 1.21 32.42
CA ILE A 153 0.39 2.06 31.52
C ILE A 153 1.34 2.58 30.46
N GLY A 154 0.95 2.42 29.18
CA GLY A 154 1.71 2.91 28.04
C GLY A 154 0.85 3.78 27.13
N PHE A 155 1.48 4.81 26.58
CA PHE A 155 0.90 5.67 25.55
C PHE A 155 1.90 5.83 24.42
N SER A 156 1.43 5.75 23.17
CA SER A 156 2.26 6.01 22.01
C SER A 156 1.49 6.71 20.90
N ILE A 157 2.21 7.57 20.16
CA ILE A 157 1.77 8.14 18.89
C ILE A 157 2.73 7.60 17.85
N VAL A 158 2.21 6.83 16.91
CA VAL A 158 3.00 6.15 15.90
C VAL A 158 2.85 6.81 14.53
N ASP A 159 3.89 6.70 13.70
CA ASP A 159 3.89 7.08 12.29
C ASP A 159 3.45 8.53 12.02
N ILE A 160 3.93 9.47 12.85
CA ILE A 160 3.73 10.89 12.61
C ILE A 160 4.53 11.29 11.37
N GLY A 161 3.89 11.31 10.22
CA GLY A 161 4.58 11.61 8.96
C GLY A 161 3.64 11.48 7.77
N SER A 162 4.22 11.57 6.58
CA SER A 162 3.49 11.35 5.33
C SER A 162 4.40 10.79 4.25
N GLN A 163 3.88 9.85 3.46
CA GLN A 163 4.55 9.38 2.25
C GLN A 163 4.05 10.19 1.05
N LYS A 164 4.99 10.64 0.22
CA LYS A 164 4.69 11.42 -0.99
C LYS A 164 5.26 10.71 -2.20
N PHE A 165 4.54 10.78 -3.30
CA PHE A 165 4.93 10.19 -4.57
C PHE A 165 4.91 11.28 -5.65
N ASN A 166 5.90 11.28 -6.54
CA ASN A 166 5.80 12.04 -7.78
C ASN A 166 4.84 11.31 -8.71
N THR A 167 3.91 12.04 -9.29
CA THR A 167 2.95 11.44 -10.23
C THR A 167 3.57 11.40 -11.63
N SER A 168 3.46 10.25 -12.30
CA SER A 168 3.86 10.10 -13.70
C SER A 168 3.06 11.03 -14.61
N GLN A 169 3.70 11.54 -15.65
CA GLN A 169 3.04 12.30 -16.72
C GLN A 169 1.99 11.49 -17.50
N TYR A 170 2.09 10.18 -17.45
CA TYR A 170 1.13 9.25 -18.06
C TYR A 170 -0.07 8.90 -17.18
N THR A 171 -0.18 9.55 -15.99
CA THR A 171 -1.40 9.47 -15.17
C THR A 171 -2.57 10.05 -15.96
N GLY A 172 -3.66 9.33 -16.03
CA GLY A 172 -4.76 9.70 -16.89
C GLY A 172 -6.14 9.39 -16.34
N ARG A 173 -7.09 10.04 -16.97
CA ARG A 173 -8.52 9.77 -16.83
C ARG A 173 -9.08 9.48 -18.22
N PHE A 174 -9.87 8.44 -18.33
CA PHE A 174 -10.60 8.13 -19.53
C PHE A 174 -12.09 7.99 -19.24
N SER A 175 -12.90 8.48 -20.13
CA SER A 175 -14.34 8.25 -20.13
C SER A 175 -14.69 7.77 -21.52
N GLU A 176 -15.27 6.59 -21.61
CA GLU A 176 -15.46 6.00 -22.94
C GLU A 176 -16.80 5.33 -23.12
N ASN A 177 -17.28 5.57 -24.32
CA ASN A 177 -18.31 4.83 -25.01
C ASN A 177 -17.63 4.09 -26.16
N ASN A 178 -17.18 2.86 -25.95
CA ASN A 178 -16.38 2.14 -26.93
C ASN A 178 -17.22 1.16 -27.75
N ASN A 179 -16.90 1.06 -29.04
CA ASN A 179 -17.59 0.26 -30.04
C ASN A 179 -17.38 -1.27 -29.94
N GLY A 180 -17.02 -1.75 -28.76
CA GLY A 180 -16.87 -3.18 -28.50
C GLY A 180 -15.44 -3.69 -28.65
N ILE A 181 -15.01 -4.46 -27.65
CA ILE A 181 -13.73 -5.17 -27.65
C ILE A 181 -14.05 -6.66 -27.84
N SER A 182 -13.53 -7.28 -28.89
CA SER A 182 -13.73 -8.72 -29.12
C SER A 182 -12.92 -9.56 -28.14
N ASP A 183 -13.41 -10.77 -27.84
CA ASP A 183 -12.69 -11.77 -27.04
C ASP A 183 -11.26 -12.00 -27.56
N ALA A 184 -11.08 -12.03 -28.89
CA ALA A 184 -9.77 -12.20 -29.51
C ALA A 184 -8.83 -11.01 -29.30
N ALA A 185 -9.36 -9.78 -29.22
CA ALA A 185 -8.57 -8.59 -28.89
C ALA A 185 -8.16 -8.57 -27.43
N ILE A 186 -9.05 -8.97 -26.53
CA ILE A 186 -8.77 -9.15 -25.12
C ILE A 186 -7.68 -10.21 -24.91
N ALA A 187 -7.84 -11.39 -25.52
CA ALA A 187 -6.87 -12.47 -25.44
C ALA A 187 -5.47 -12.02 -25.94
N ARG A 188 -5.39 -11.25 -27.03
CA ARG A 188 -4.13 -10.72 -27.55
C ARG A 188 -3.48 -9.70 -26.62
N ALA A 189 -4.26 -8.79 -26.03
CA ALA A 189 -3.75 -7.77 -25.13
C ALA A 189 -3.13 -8.37 -23.83
N PHE A 190 -3.63 -9.53 -23.40
CA PHE A 190 -3.18 -10.16 -22.14
C PHE A 190 -2.32 -11.42 -22.35
N ASN A 191 -2.08 -11.86 -23.59
CA ASN A 191 -1.23 -13.03 -23.87
C ASN A 191 0.25 -12.82 -23.49
N GLY A 192 0.69 -11.60 -23.24
CA GLY A 192 2.04 -11.29 -22.77
C GLY A 192 2.18 -11.18 -21.25
N VAL A 193 1.07 -11.14 -20.50
CA VAL A 193 1.08 -10.88 -19.06
C VAL A 193 1.26 -12.15 -18.21
N ASN A 194 1.04 -13.32 -18.80
CA ASN A 194 1.13 -14.61 -18.10
C ASN A 194 2.52 -15.27 -18.18
N ASN A 195 3.53 -14.62 -18.73
CA ASN A 195 4.87 -15.17 -18.93
C ASN A 195 5.98 -14.42 -18.18
N THR A 196 5.64 -13.71 -17.09
CA THR A 196 6.64 -13.11 -16.17
C THR A 196 6.42 -13.56 -14.74
#